data_875a315e5e4257caa824034ba6b268aa
#
_entry.id   875a315e5e4257caa824034ba6b268aa
#
_cell.length_a   1.000
_cell.length_b   1.000
_cell.length_c   1.000
_cell.angle_alpha   90.00
_cell.angle_beta   90.00
_cell.angle_gamma   90.00
#
_symmetry.space_group_name_H-M   'P 1'
#
loop_
_entity.id
_entity.type
_entity.pdbx_description
1 polymer ?
#
loop_
_entity_poly.entity_id
_entity_poly.type
_entity_poly.pdbx_seq_one_letter_code
_entity_poly.pdbx_strand_id
1 'polypeptide(L)'
;MRTADFDYELPPELIAQHPPERRDAARMLVLDPRSGEVTHSTVVELPQYLEPGDLLVLNDSRVLPARLIGRRADGGEAEVLLLRPLDGDRHRWEALIRPGRRLEPGSRVQFESSALVVAIEERTDETATVRLNGVADPVAEVRRIGQMPTPPYIKERLDDRERYQTIYAREEGSAAAPTAGLHFTPDLLTAVRERGVGIAFVTLHVGLDTFRPVRVDDPAEHRIHREWYRIDAASAAAINEARRHGKRVVAVGTTSVRVLESAATDRSVAAGEGWTGLFIMPGYRFQVVDAMLTNFHLPKSTLLMLVSAFAGRDRILAAYDEAIRERYRFYSFGDCMFIDSPHPALPQRGREIL
;
A
#
# COMPACT_ATOMS: atom_id res chain seq x y z
N MET A 1 20.55 -3.14 -14.16
CA MET A 1 20.21 -2.92 -12.73
C MET A 1 19.86 -4.26 -12.15
N ARG A 2 20.33 -4.60 -10.97
CA ARG A 2 20.06 -5.91 -10.33
C ARG A 2 19.21 -5.71 -9.09
N THR A 3 18.43 -6.71 -8.72
CA THR A 3 17.64 -6.71 -7.49
C THR A 3 18.50 -6.47 -6.24
N ALA A 4 19.73 -7.02 -6.22
CA ALA A 4 20.69 -6.79 -5.16
C ALA A 4 21.12 -5.32 -4.99
N ASP A 5 20.97 -4.49 -6.02
CA ASP A 5 21.29 -3.06 -5.95
C ASP A 5 20.32 -2.28 -5.04
N PHE A 6 19.22 -2.91 -4.59
CA PHE A 6 18.20 -2.40 -3.67
C PHE A 6 18.20 -3.14 -2.33
N ASP A 7 19.34 -3.69 -1.95
CA ASP A 7 19.50 -4.34 -0.65
C ASP A 7 20.01 -3.36 0.41
N TYR A 8 19.62 -3.58 1.65
CA TYR A 8 20.15 -2.91 2.83
C TYR A 8 19.97 -3.80 4.06
N GLU A 9 20.80 -3.62 5.09
CA GLU A 9 20.70 -4.36 6.34
C GLU A 9 19.76 -3.63 7.31
N LEU A 10 18.69 -4.30 7.74
CA LEU A 10 17.77 -3.78 8.74
C LEU A 10 17.86 -4.59 10.02
N PRO A 11 18.24 -3.98 11.16
CA PRO A 11 18.16 -4.61 12.47
C PRO A 11 16.71 -5.04 12.77
N PRO A 12 16.46 -6.32 13.14
CA PRO A 12 15.09 -6.83 13.33
C PRO A 12 14.29 -6.06 14.40
N GLU A 13 14.97 -5.49 15.39
CA GLU A 13 14.36 -4.70 16.44
C GLU A 13 13.77 -3.36 15.98
N LEU A 14 14.15 -2.89 14.78
CA LEU A 14 13.56 -1.70 14.17
C LEU A 14 12.25 -2.00 13.41
N ILE A 15 11.90 -3.26 13.22
CA ILE A 15 10.63 -3.64 12.58
C ILE A 15 9.48 -3.46 13.58
N ALA A 16 8.64 -2.46 13.35
CA ALA A 16 7.52 -2.14 14.22
C ALA A 16 6.48 -3.26 14.29
N GLN A 17 6.19 -3.78 15.48
CA GLN A 17 5.17 -4.80 15.69
C GLN A 17 3.80 -4.21 16.02
N HIS A 18 3.76 -2.99 16.56
CA HIS A 18 2.55 -2.27 16.93
C HIS A 18 2.54 -0.86 16.33
N PRO A 19 1.36 -0.33 15.97
CA PRO A 19 1.22 1.09 15.63
C PRO A 19 1.55 1.95 16.87
N PRO A 20 2.02 3.20 16.67
CA PRO A 20 2.21 4.14 17.78
C PRO A 20 0.87 4.41 18.47
N GLU A 21 0.88 4.76 19.75
CA GLU A 21 -0.34 5.05 20.53
C GLU A 21 -1.18 6.12 19.82
N ARG A 22 -0.59 7.27 19.52
CA ARG A 22 -1.16 8.27 18.61
C ARG A 22 -0.59 8.07 17.21
N ARG A 23 -1.46 7.98 16.21
CA ARG A 23 -1.10 7.70 14.80
C ARG A 23 -0.13 8.76 14.23
N ASP A 24 -0.39 10.03 14.53
CA ASP A 24 0.37 11.19 14.05
C ASP A 24 1.65 11.50 14.87
N ALA A 25 1.91 10.74 15.95
CA ALA A 25 3.14 10.84 16.71
C ALA A 25 4.33 10.08 16.08
N ALA A 26 4.11 9.37 14.97
CA ALA A 26 5.19 8.73 14.23
C ALA A 26 6.21 9.76 13.74
N ARG A 27 7.49 9.36 13.72
CA ARG A 27 8.56 10.19 13.15
C ARG A 27 8.42 10.26 11.64
N MET A 28 8.83 11.37 11.08
CA MET A 28 8.84 11.62 9.64
C MET A 28 10.23 12.09 9.21
N LEU A 29 10.88 11.34 8.33
CA LEU A 29 12.11 11.74 7.68
C LEU A 29 11.73 12.51 6.40
N VAL A 30 12.13 13.76 6.30
CA VAL A 30 11.89 14.59 5.11
C VAL A 30 13.14 14.56 4.25
N LEU A 31 12.99 14.14 3.00
CA LEU A 31 14.07 14.07 2.01
C LEU A 31 13.84 15.09 0.89
N ASP A 32 14.78 16.01 0.70
CA ASP A 32 14.86 16.78 -0.55
C ASP A 32 15.63 15.96 -1.61
N PRO A 33 14.95 15.47 -2.66
CA PRO A 33 15.62 14.62 -3.67
C PRO A 33 16.59 15.41 -4.56
N ARG A 34 16.64 16.71 -4.51
CA ARG A 34 17.63 17.53 -5.28
C ARG A 34 18.96 17.62 -4.57
N SER A 35 18.95 18.00 -3.31
CA SER A 35 20.15 18.15 -2.49
C SER A 35 20.59 16.83 -1.85
N GLY A 36 19.66 15.92 -1.57
CA GLY A 36 19.86 14.74 -0.72
C GLY A 36 19.81 15.07 0.76
N GLU A 37 19.44 16.32 1.12
CA GLU A 37 19.31 16.75 2.51
C GLU A 37 18.18 16.03 3.22
N VAL A 38 18.44 15.63 4.45
CA VAL A 38 17.50 14.95 5.35
C VAL A 38 17.20 15.84 6.55
N THR A 39 15.90 16.00 6.82
CA THR A 39 15.39 16.67 8.03
C THR A 39 14.56 15.70 8.83
N HIS A 40 14.75 15.66 10.15
CA HIS A 40 13.94 14.87 11.06
C HIS A 40 12.76 15.69 11.59
N SER A 41 11.57 15.10 11.51
CA SER A 41 10.30 15.71 11.88
C SER A 41 9.35 14.67 12.47
N THR A 42 8.09 15.03 12.63
CA THR A 42 6.99 14.13 13.03
C THR A 42 5.81 14.33 12.09
N VAL A 43 4.93 13.33 12.02
CA VAL A 43 3.77 13.37 11.10
C VAL A 43 2.82 14.50 11.45
N VAL A 44 2.70 14.88 12.72
CA VAL A 44 1.87 16.02 13.13
C VAL A 44 2.32 17.34 12.49
N GLU A 45 3.58 17.43 12.07
CA GLU A 45 4.16 18.61 11.40
C GLU A 45 4.02 18.56 9.86
N LEU A 46 3.44 17.50 9.30
CA LEU A 46 3.24 17.38 7.85
C LEU A 46 2.63 18.64 7.19
N PRO A 47 1.65 19.35 7.80
CA PRO A 47 1.11 20.57 7.19
C PRO A 47 2.16 21.67 6.93
N GLN A 48 3.29 21.68 7.63
CA GLN A 48 4.37 22.66 7.41
C GLN A 48 5.14 22.41 6.10
N TYR A 49 5.11 21.18 5.59
CA TYR A 49 5.76 20.77 4.35
C TYR A 49 4.82 20.82 3.12
N LEU A 50 3.56 21.22 3.36
CA LEU A 50 2.55 21.39 2.32
C LEU A 50 2.31 22.89 2.04
N GLU A 51 2.02 23.21 0.78
CA GLU A 51 1.72 24.57 0.33
C GLU A 51 0.22 24.78 0.10
N PRO A 52 -0.30 25.98 0.30
CA PRO A 52 -1.67 26.32 -0.07
C PRO A 52 -1.95 25.99 -1.55
N GLY A 53 -2.99 25.24 -1.77
CA GLY A 53 -3.39 24.77 -3.10
C GLY A 53 -2.83 23.40 -3.50
N ASP A 54 -1.90 22.80 -2.75
CA ASP A 54 -1.53 21.40 -2.94
C ASP A 54 -2.75 20.49 -2.81
N LEU A 55 -2.68 19.31 -3.42
CA LEU A 55 -3.71 18.28 -3.30
C LEU A 55 -3.12 17.00 -2.71
N LEU A 56 -3.58 16.62 -1.53
CA LEU A 56 -3.23 15.37 -0.87
C LEU A 56 -4.14 14.25 -1.38
N VAL A 57 -3.57 13.18 -1.94
CA VAL A 57 -4.31 12.04 -2.49
C VAL A 57 -4.11 10.81 -1.63
N LEU A 58 -5.21 10.30 -1.08
CA LEU A 58 -5.27 9.23 -0.08
C LEU A 58 -5.94 7.98 -0.68
N ASN A 59 -5.46 6.78 -0.32
CA ASN A 59 -6.13 5.53 -0.69
C ASN A 59 -7.15 5.15 0.40
N ASP A 60 -8.43 5.09 0.04
CA ASP A 60 -9.56 4.85 0.94
C ASP A 60 -9.99 3.37 1.02
N SER A 61 -9.20 2.46 0.49
CA SER A 61 -9.50 1.04 0.59
C SER A 61 -9.60 0.57 2.05
N ARG A 62 -10.57 -0.32 2.32
CA ARG A 62 -10.80 -0.96 3.60
C ARG A 62 -10.40 -2.42 3.55
N VAL A 63 -9.64 -2.85 4.54
CA VAL A 63 -9.20 -4.24 4.66
C VAL A 63 -10.35 -5.11 5.14
N LEU A 64 -10.60 -6.20 4.42
CA LEU A 64 -11.48 -7.25 4.90
C LEU A 64 -10.69 -8.15 5.89
N PRO A 65 -11.25 -8.55 7.06
CA PRO A 65 -10.60 -9.53 7.94
C PRO A 65 -10.67 -10.94 7.31
N ALA A 66 -9.95 -11.10 6.22
CA ALA A 66 -10.07 -12.18 5.26
C ALA A 66 -9.20 -13.41 5.58
N ARG A 67 -8.46 -13.40 6.69
CA ARG A 67 -7.67 -14.56 7.17
C ARG A 67 -8.56 -15.45 8.01
N LEU A 68 -8.89 -16.63 7.50
CA LEU A 68 -9.76 -17.62 8.13
C LEU A 68 -8.90 -18.79 8.65
N ILE A 69 -8.95 -19.04 9.95
CA ILE A 69 -8.29 -20.19 10.61
C ILE A 69 -9.34 -21.23 10.94
N GLY A 70 -9.22 -22.41 10.36
CA GLY A 70 -10.17 -23.50 10.51
C GLY A 70 -9.51 -24.88 10.56
N ARG A 71 -10.32 -25.91 10.37
CA ARG A 71 -9.86 -27.30 10.38
C ARG A 71 -10.25 -28.03 9.10
N ARG A 72 -9.38 -28.90 8.66
CA ARG A 72 -9.63 -29.87 7.58
C ARG A 72 -10.44 -31.05 8.10
N ALA A 73 -10.94 -31.89 7.20
CA ALA A 73 -11.70 -33.10 7.54
C ALA A 73 -10.92 -34.09 8.44
N ASP A 74 -9.57 -34.13 8.34
CA ASP A 74 -8.69 -34.94 9.17
C ASP A 74 -8.39 -34.32 10.55
N GLY A 75 -9.04 -33.19 10.90
CA GLY A 75 -8.85 -32.46 12.15
C GLY A 75 -7.64 -31.52 12.15
N GLY A 76 -6.80 -31.54 11.14
CA GLY A 76 -5.63 -30.69 11.04
C GLY A 76 -6.00 -29.22 10.76
N GLU A 77 -5.19 -28.31 11.30
CA GLU A 77 -5.36 -26.87 11.09
C GLU A 77 -5.21 -26.48 9.61
N ALA A 78 -5.97 -25.51 9.21
CA ALA A 78 -5.91 -24.90 7.88
C ALA A 78 -6.13 -23.39 7.95
N GLU A 79 -5.37 -22.65 7.17
CA GLU A 79 -5.54 -21.22 6.94
C GLU A 79 -6.03 -21.00 5.50
N VAL A 80 -7.07 -20.19 5.35
CA VAL A 80 -7.54 -19.67 4.08
C VAL A 80 -7.51 -18.15 4.15
N LEU A 81 -6.75 -17.53 3.27
CA LEU A 81 -6.67 -16.08 3.16
C LEU A 81 -7.29 -15.64 1.85
N LEU A 82 -8.48 -15.07 1.93
CA LEU A 82 -9.21 -14.56 0.77
C LEU A 82 -8.49 -13.31 0.21
N LEU A 83 -8.28 -13.28 -1.11
CA LEU A 83 -7.58 -12.19 -1.78
C LEU A 83 -8.54 -11.28 -2.53
N ARG A 84 -9.33 -11.85 -3.45
CA ARG A 84 -10.33 -11.11 -4.24
C ARG A 84 -11.51 -11.99 -4.60
N PRO A 85 -12.72 -11.40 -4.73
CA PRO A 85 -13.86 -12.14 -5.24
C PRO A 85 -13.70 -12.42 -6.74
N LEU A 86 -14.24 -13.55 -7.20
CA LEU A 86 -14.23 -13.98 -8.60
C LEU A 86 -15.62 -13.89 -9.24
N ASP A 87 -16.66 -13.64 -8.42
CA ASP A 87 -18.05 -13.49 -8.83
C ASP A 87 -18.73 -12.32 -8.13
N GLY A 88 -19.86 -11.86 -8.65
CA GLY A 88 -20.57 -10.69 -8.15
C GLY A 88 -21.27 -10.93 -6.81
N ASP A 89 -21.64 -12.16 -6.47
CA ASP A 89 -22.26 -12.57 -5.20
C ASP A 89 -21.25 -12.91 -4.11
N ARG A 90 -19.95 -12.82 -4.43
CA ARG A 90 -18.82 -13.02 -3.51
C ARG A 90 -18.81 -14.40 -2.82
N HIS A 91 -19.30 -15.42 -3.49
CA HIS A 91 -19.18 -16.81 -3.06
C HIS A 91 -17.88 -17.45 -3.51
N ARG A 92 -17.35 -17.08 -4.68
CA ARG A 92 -16.07 -17.59 -5.19
C ARG A 92 -14.96 -16.56 -5.00
N TRP A 93 -13.83 -17.03 -4.48
CA TRP A 93 -12.68 -16.18 -4.19
C TRP A 93 -11.39 -16.80 -4.68
N GLU A 94 -10.47 -15.96 -5.12
CA GLU A 94 -9.07 -16.30 -5.14
C GLU A 94 -8.52 -16.23 -3.72
N ALA A 95 -7.72 -17.22 -3.31
CA ALA A 95 -7.22 -17.32 -1.95
C ALA A 95 -5.80 -17.90 -1.89
N LEU A 96 -5.07 -17.58 -0.83
CA LEU A 96 -3.91 -18.37 -0.39
C LEU A 96 -4.38 -19.39 0.64
N ILE A 97 -3.82 -20.60 0.57
CA ILE A 97 -4.19 -21.70 1.46
C ILE A 97 -2.96 -22.32 2.11
N ARG A 98 -3.09 -22.70 3.39
CA ARG A 98 -2.04 -23.41 4.15
C ARG A 98 -2.66 -24.53 4.99
N PRO A 99 -2.01 -25.71 5.05
CA PRO A 99 -0.84 -26.16 4.30
C PRO A 99 -1.23 -26.52 2.86
N GLY A 100 -0.59 -25.87 1.87
CA GLY A 100 -0.95 -26.01 0.46
C GLY A 100 -0.99 -27.47 -0.03
N ARG A 101 0.00 -28.30 0.34
CA ARG A 101 0.09 -29.70 -0.09
C ARG A 101 -1.00 -30.64 0.46
N ARG A 102 -1.84 -30.18 1.40
CA ARG A 102 -2.91 -30.98 2.03
C ARG A 102 -4.31 -30.42 1.78
N LEU A 103 -4.42 -29.40 0.94
CA LEU A 103 -5.67 -28.76 0.55
C LEU A 103 -5.79 -28.83 -0.98
N GLU A 104 -6.10 -30.04 -1.47
CA GLU A 104 -6.31 -30.31 -2.88
C GLU A 104 -7.75 -29.92 -3.30
N PRO A 105 -8.06 -29.79 -4.60
CA PRO A 105 -9.42 -29.63 -5.10
C PRO A 105 -10.36 -30.69 -4.50
N GLY A 106 -11.53 -30.26 -4.03
CA GLY A 106 -12.48 -31.09 -3.28
C GLY A 106 -12.30 -31.05 -1.75
N SER A 107 -11.16 -30.58 -1.24
CA SER A 107 -10.95 -30.38 0.21
C SER A 107 -11.90 -29.33 0.76
N ARG A 108 -12.23 -29.47 2.07
CA ARG A 108 -13.08 -28.54 2.80
C ARG A 108 -12.41 -28.09 4.09
N VAL A 109 -12.58 -26.81 4.41
CA VAL A 109 -12.17 -26.22 5.68
C VAL A 109 -13.41 -25.77 6.42
N GLN A 110 -13.53 -26.16 7.70
CA GLN A 110 -14.64 -25.86 8.60
C GLN A 110 -14.16 -24.98 9.77
N PHE A 111 -15.06 -24.23 10.37
CA PHE A 111 -14.77 -23.29 11.44
C PHE A 111 -15.63 -23.62 12.67
N GLU A 112 -15.02 -23.76 13.83
CA GLU A 112 -15.70 -24.18 15.08
C GLU A 112 -16.88 -23.30 15.47
N SER A 113 -16.78 -21.98 15.19
CA SER A 113 -17.79 -20.97 15.56
C SER A 113 -18.70 -20.56 14.41
N SER A 114 -18.77 -21.32 13.30
CA SER A 114 -19.47 -20.91 12.09
C SER A 114 -19.98 -22.10 11.28
N ALA A 115 -21.15 -21.90 10.63
CA ALA A 115 -21.63 -22.83 9.60
C ALA A 115 -20.92 -22.64 8.25
N LEU A 116 -20.06 -21.63 8.12
CA LEU A 116 -19.27 -21.41 6.91
C LEU A 116 -18.39 -22.63 6.63
N VAL A 117 -18.38 -23.05 5.38
CA VAL A 117 -17.48 -24.08 4.84
C VAL A 117 -16.77 -23.51 3.64
N VAL A 118 -15.45 -23.51 3.65
CA VAL A 118 -14.64 -23.16 2.49
C VAL A 118 -14.30 -24.43 1.73
N ALA A 119 -14.77 -24.54 0.49
CA ALA A 119 -14.43 -25.62 -0.44
C ALA A 119 -13.34 -25.16 -1.41
N ILE A 120 -12.31 -25.97 -1.60
CA ILE A 120 -11.27 -25.74 -2.59
C ILE A 120 -11.77 -26.26 -3.94
N GLU A 121 -11.96 -25.40 -4.93
CA GLU A 121 -12.43 -25.76 -6.26
C GLU A 121 -11.28 -26.05 -7.22
N GLU A 122 -10.30 -25.16 -7.25
CA GLU A 122 -9.15 -25.24 -8.15
C GLU A 122 -7.88 -24.79 -7.40
N ARG A 123 -6.74 -25.18 -7.93
CA ARG A 123 -5.45 -24.81 -7.37
C ARG A 123 -4.42 -24.55 -8.45
N THR A 124 -3.61 -23.52 -8.24
CA THR A 124 -2.38 -23.25 -9.00
C THR A 124 -1.17 -23.43 -8.09
N ASP A 125 0.03 -23.16 -8.59
CA ASP A 125 1.25 -23.17 -7.77
C ASP A 125 1.26 -22.04 -6.71
N GLU A 126 0.54 -20.95 -6.97
CA GLU A 126 0.58 -19.76 -6.13
C GLU A 126 -0.72 -19.53 -5.35
N THR A 127 -1.89 -19.80 -5.94
CA THR A 127 -3.21 -19.49 -5.37
C THR A 127 -4.18 -20.66 -5.51
N ALA A 128 -5.34 -20.53 -4.90
CA ALA A 128 -6.47 -21.44 -5.06
C ALA A 128 -7.76 -20.67 -5.37
N THR A 129 -8.66 -21.26 -6.12
CA THR A 129 -10.06 -20.84 -6.20
C THR A 129 -10.83 -21.56 -5.11
N VAL A 130 -11.50 -20.81 -4.26
CA VAL A 130 -12.30 -21.35 -3.16
C VAL A 130 -13.74 -20.89 -3.25
N ARG A 131 -14.68 -21.72 -2.77
CA ARG A 131 -16.09 -21.38 -2.65
C ARG A 131 -16.51 -21.35 -1.18
N LEU A 132 -17.19 -20.28 -0.81
CA LEU A 132 -17.79 -20.05 0.51
C LEU A 132 -19.22 -20.60 0.51
N ASN A 133 -19.51 -21.57 1.38
CA ASN A 133 -20.78 -22.29 1.45
C ASN A 133 -21.31 -22.32 2.90
N GLY A 134 -22.55 -22.76 3.08
CA GLY A 134 -23.16 -23.03 4.39
C GLY A 134 -23.77 -21.84 5.08
N VAL A 135 -23.68 -20.64 4.50
CA VAL A 135 -24.24 -19.38 5.06
C VAL A 135 -24.88 -18.55 3.94
N ALA A 136 -25.86 -17.73 4.31
CA ALA A 136 -26.60 -16.89 3.36
C ALA A 136 -25.75 -15.67 2.91
N ASP A 137 -25.00 -15.06 3.82
CA ASP A 137 -24.07 -13.94 3.56
C ASP A 137 -22.67 -14.34 3.97
N PRO A 138 -21.87 -14.87 3.02
CA PRO A 138 -20.51 -15.30 3.34
C PRO A 138 -19.58 -14.15 3.72
N VAL A 139 -19.79 -12.96 3.19
CA VAL A 139 -18.94 -11.80 3.51
C VAL A 139 -19.20 -11.30 4.94
N ALA A 140 -20.46 -11.24 5.37
CA ALA A 140 -20.79 -10.93 6.77
C ALA A 140 -20.16 -11.94 7.73
N GLU A 141 -20.18 -13.23 7.35
CA GLU A 141 -19.60 -14.28 8.17
C GLU A 141 -18.06 -14.21 8.19
N VAL A 142 -17.41 -13.93 7.06
CA VAL A 142 -15.97 -13.66 7.00
C VAL A 142 -15.60 -12.50 7.91
N ARG A 143 -16.36 -11.39 7.92
CA ARG A 143 -16.12 -10.26 8.85
C ARG A 143 -16.20 -10.69 10.32
N ARG A 144 -17.13 -11.60 10.64
CA ARG A 144 -17.37 -12.07 12.02
C ARG A 144 -16.24 -12.96 12.53
N ILE A 145 -15.83 -13.98 11.76
CA ILE A 145 -14.87 -15.01 12.21
C ILE A 145 -13.42 -14.75 11.77
N GLY A 146 -13.23 -13.95 10.72
CA GLY A 146 -11.92 -13.70 10.13
C GLY A 146 -11.01 -12.86 11.01
N GLN A 147 -9.73 -12.95 10.74
CA GLN A 147 -8.66 -12.15 11.36
C GLN A 147 -8.09 -11.16 10.36
N MET A 148 -7.54 -10.04 10.85
CA MET A 148 -6.87 -9.07 9.99
C MET A 148 -5.63 -9.67 9.36
N PRO A 149 -5.49 -9.58 8.02
CA PRO A 149 -4.36 -10.15 7.28
C PRO A 149 -3.14 -9.22 7.37
N THR A 150 -2.51 -9.15 8.55
CA THR A 150 -1.27 -8.38 8.71
C THR A 150 -0.13 -8.98 7.88
N PRO A 151 0.84 -8.17 7.42
CA PRO A 151 2.02 -8.64 6.73
C PRO A 151 2.83 -9.66 7.57
N PRO A 152 3.62 -10.56 6.94
CA PRO A 152 4.28 -11.67 7.64
C PRO A 152 5.37 -11.26 8.63
N TYR A 153 5.87 -10.03 8.56
CA TYR A 153 6.83 -9.48 9.51
C TYR A 153 6.18 -8.95 10.81
N ILE A 154 4.85 -8.77 10.83
CA ILE A 154 4.08 -8.50 12.05
C ILE A 154 3.69 -9.85 12.62
N LYS A 155 4.34 -10.22 13.72
CA LYS A 155 4.17 -11.51 14.40
C LYS A 155 3.14 -11.42 15.53
N GLU A 156 2.94 -10.24 16.06
CA GLU A 156 2.06 -9.99 17.16
C GLU A 156 0.61 -9.79 16.68
N ARG A 157 -0.32 -10.30 17.49
CA ARG A 157 -1.75 -10.17 17.18
C ARG A 157 -2.22 -8.75 17.49
N LEU A 158 -2.99 -8.19 16.59
CA LEU A 158 -3.67 -6.92 16.81
C LEU A 158 -4.92 -7.14 17.66
N ASP A 159 -4.98 -6.54 18.83
CA ASP A 159 -6.15 -6.57 19.70
C ASP A 159 -7.29 -5.72 19.10
N ASP A 160 -6.97 -4.57 18.58
CA ASP A 160 -7.92 -3.68 17.89
C ASP A 160 -7.72 -3.72 16.36
N ARG A 161 -8.70 -4.30 15.66
CA ARG A 161 -8.71 -4.41 14.19
C ARG A 161 -8.69 -3.07 13.47
N GLU A 162 -9.31 -2.03 14.05
CA GLU A 162 -9.38 -0.69 13.46
C GLU A 162 -8.01 0.02 13.49
N ARG A 163 -7.04 -0.47 14.27
CA ARG A 163 -5.66 0.02 14.21
C ARG A 163 -4.95 -0.33 12.90
N TYR A 164 -5.43 -1.33 12.15
CA TYR A 164 -4.95 -1.68 10.80
C TYR A 164 -5.88 -1.15 9.70
N GLN A 165 -6.66 -0.11 9.98
CA GLN A 165 -7.49 0.63 9.03
C GLN A 165 -7.11 2.10 9.06
N THR A 166 -7.19 2.78 7.91
CA THR A 166 -7.14 4.25 7.88
C THR A 166 -8.44 4.81 8.45
N ILE A 167 -8.39 6.02 9.03
CA ILE A 167 -9.59 6.68 9.58
C ILE A 167 -10.64 7.03 8.50
N TYR A 168 -10.25 6.99 7.25
CA TYR A 168 -11.09 7.27 6.08
C TYR A 168 -11.34 6.03 5.21
N ALA A 169 -11.02 4.83 5.70
CA ALA A 169 -11.26 3.57 4.99
C ALA A 169 -12.75 3.31 4.76
N ARG A 170 -13.18 3.15 3.51
CA ARG A 170 -14.59 2.94 3.13
C ARG A 170 -14.80 1.84 2.08
N GLU A 171 -13.94 1.75 1.07
CA GLU A 171 -14.10 0.81 -0.05
C GLU A 171 -13.51 -0.56 0.29
N GLU A 172 -14.38 -1.49 0.68
CA GLU A 172 -13.98 -2.80 1.18
C GLU A 172 -13.56 -3.76 0.06
N GLY A 173 -12.46 -4.48 0.23
CA GLY A 173 -11.95 -5.47 -0.74
C GLY A 173 -10.43 -5.62 -0.72
N SER A 174 -9.73 -4.84 0.08
CA SER A 174 -8.28 -4.89 0.18
C SER A 174 -7.82 -6.04 1.09
N ALA A 175 -6.77 -6.75 0.68
CA ALA A 175 -6.09 -7.75 1.51
C ALA A 175 -5.05 -7.14 2.46
N ALA A 176 -4.70 -5.85 2.30
CA ALA A 176 -3.80 -5.13 3.19
C ALA A 176 -4.16 -3.64 3.25
N ALA A 177 -3.81 -2.99 4.37
CA ALA A 177 -4.04 -1.56 4.54
C ALA A 177 -3.06 -0.71 3.70
N PRO A 178 -3.48 0.48 3.22
CA PRO A 178 -2.58 1.49 2.69
C PRO A 178 -1.84 2.17 3.86
N THR A 179 -0.74 1.55 4.31
CA THR A 179 -0.15 1.77 5.63
C THR A 179 0.37 3.17 5.88
N ALA A 180 0.80 3.92 4.85
CA ALA A 180 1.15 5.33 5.00
C ALA A 180 -0.05 6.19 5.46
N GLY A 181 -1.27 5.77 5.14
CA GLY A 181 -2.50 6.40 5.61
C GLY A 181 -2.84 6.14 7.08
N LEU A 182 -2.20 5.15 7.71
CA LEU A 182 -2.43 4.86 9.14
C LEU A 182 -1.93 5.98 10.06
N HIS A 183 -1.05 6.83 9.58
CA HIS A 183 -0.53 7.97 10.33
C HIS A 183 -1.56 9.10 10.51
N PHE A 184 -2.61 9.13 9.72
CA PHE A 184 -3.57 10.23 9.76
C PHE A 184 -4.54 10.11 10.93
N THR A 185 -4.83 11.27 11.53
CA THR A 185 -5.87 11.50 12.54
C THR A 185 -6.89 12.51 11.98
N PRO A 186 -8.10 12.60 12.55
CA PRO A 186 -9.05 13.66 12.16
C PRO A 186 -8.46 15.06 12.32
N ASP A 187 -7.70 15.28 13.40
CA ASP A 187 -7.06 16.58 13.68
C ASP A 187 -6.00 16.93 12.63
N LEU A 188 -5.17 15.94 12.21
CA LEU A 188 -4.19 16.15 11.15
C LEU A 188 -4.86 16.49 9.82
N LEU A 189 -5.95 15.80 9.44
CA LEU A 189 -6.71 16.14 8.23
C LEU A 189 -7.33 17.53 8.30
N THR A 190 -7.75 17.97 9.49
CA THR A 190 -8.25 19.32 9.72
C THR A 190 -7.12 20.34 9.52
N ALA A 191 -5.97 20.14 10.14
CA ALA A 191 -4.80 21.02 10.00
C ALA A 191 -4.31 21.12 8.54
N VAL A 192 -4.35 20.00 7.78
CA VAL A 192 -4.07 19.99 6.33
C VAL A 192 -5.03 20.90 5.57
N ARG A 193 -6.34 20.82 5.86
CA ARG A 193 -7.35 21.69 5.22
C ARG A 193 -7.19 23.16 5.60
N GLU A 194 -6.91 23.44 6.87
CA GLU A 194 -6.66 24.81 7.37
C GLU A 194 -5.44 25.44 6.72
N ARG A 195 -4.47 24.62 6.29
CA ARG A 195 -3.33 25.07 5.50
C ARG A 195 -3.70 25.45 4.06
N GLY A 196 -4.95 25.24 3.65
CA GLY A 196 -5.43 25.46 2.27
C GLY A 196 -5.07 24.33 1.30
N VAL A 197 -4.82 23.13 1.81
CA VAL A 197 -4.52 21.93 1.02
C VAL A 197 -5.80 21.16 0.75
N GLY A 198 -6.04 20.81 -0.52
CA GLY A 198 -7.15 19.95 -0.93
C GLY A 198 -6.91 18.49 -0.54
N ILE A 199 -8.00 17.72 -0.44
CA ILE A 199 -7.94 16.28 -0.18
C ILE A 199 -8.80 15.55 -1.20
N ALA A 200 -8.21 14.56 -1.88
CA ALA A 200 -8.90 13.66 -2.78
C ALA A 200 -8.65 12.19 -2.40
N PHE A 201 -9.55 11.31 -2.84
CA PHE A 201 -9.43 9.89 -2.56
C PHE A 201 -9.33 9.08 -3.85
N VAL A 202 -8.54 8.02 -3.77
CA VAL A 202 -8.47 6.97 -4.78
C VAL A 202 -8.62 5.63 -4.07
N THR A 203 -9.06 4.60 -4.78
CA THR A 203 -9.13 3.25 -4.25
C THR A 203 -8.12 2.36 -4.96
N LEU A 204 -7.33 1.59 -4.22
CA LEU A 204 -6.57 0.46 -4.73
C LEU A 204 -6.67 -0.67 -3.72
N HIS A 205 -7.15 -1.82 -4.17
CA HIS A 205 -7.17 -3.03 -3.35
C HIS A 205 -5.80 -3.69 -3.34
N VAL A 206 -5.09 -3.50 -2.23
CA VAL A 206 -3.70 -3.96 -2.07
C VAL A 206 -3.66 -5.48 -1.95
N GLY A 207 -2.86 -6.12 -2.80
CA GLY A 207 -2.54 -7.54 -2.72
C GLY A 207 -1.41 -7.82 -1.72
N LEU A 208 -1.33 -9.07 -1.25
CA LEU A 208 -0.29 -9.46 -0.28
C LEU A 208 1.12 -9.55 -0.86
N ASP A 209 1.23 -9.69 -2.18
CA ASP A 209 2.54 -9.77 -2.85
C ASP A 209 3.34 -8.46 -2.76
N THR A 210 2.65 -7.35 -2.47
CA THR A 210 3.27 -6.05 -2.19
C THR A 210 4.30 -6.12 -1.05
N PHE A 211 4.17 -7.10 -0.14
CA PHE A 211 5.07 -7.31 0.99
C PHE A 211 6.10 -8.44 0.76
N ARG A 212 6.27 -8.90 -0.48
CA ARG A 212 7.26 -9.93 -0.82
C ARG A 212 8.48 -9.30 -1.49
N PRO A 213 9.71 -9.71 -1.11
CA PRO A 213 10.90 -9.34 -1.86
C PRO A 213 10.87 -9.90 -3.29
N VAL A 214 11.44 -9.15 -4.22
CA VAL A 214 11.70 -9.62 -5.59
C VAL A 214 12.75 -10.73 -5.52
N ARG A 215 12.51 -11.84 -6.21
CA ARG A 215 13.38 -13.04 -6.14
C ARG A 215 14.25 -13.24 -7.37
N VAL A 216 13.92 -12.58 -8.47
CA VAL A 216 14.69 -12.63 -9.71
C VAL A 216 15.88 -11.67 -9.64
N ASP A 217 16.98 -11.99 -10.31
CA ASP A 217 18.18 -11.16 -10.31
C ASP A 217 17.98 -9.86 -11.09
N ASP A 218 17.32 -9.93 -12.24
CA ASP A 218 16.92 -8.74 -13.00
C ASP A 218 15.48 -8.35 -12.63
N PRO A 219 15.25 -7.19 -11.98
CA PRO A 219 13.92 -6.73 -11.63
C PRO A 219 12.97 -6.64 -12.82
N ALA A 220 13.47 -6.43 -14.05
CA ALA A 220 12.64 -6.34 -15.25
C ALA A 220 11.91 -7.66 -15.57
N GLU A 221 12.41 -8.79 -15.07
CA GLU A 221 11.78 -10.12 -15.21
C GLU A 221 10.69 -10.36 -14.16
N HIS A 222 10.60 -9.49 -13.14
CA HIS A 222 9.62 -9.64 -12.08
C HIS A 222 8.21 -9.34 -12.60
N ARG A 223 7.28 -10.28 -12.38
CA ARG A 223 5.85 -10.09 -12.68
C ARG A 223 5.14 -9.61 -11.44
N ILE A 224 4.73 -8.33 -11.47
CA ILE A 224 3.90 -7.78 -10.41
C ILE A 224 2.45 -8.21 -10.60
N HIS A 225 1.76 -8.60 -9.52
CA HIS A 225 0.35 -8.93 -9.58
C HIS A 225 -0.50 -7.71 -9.89
N ARG A 226 -1.60 -7.92 -10.61
CA ARG A 226 -2.52 -6.85 -10.93
C ARG A 226 -3.42 -6.57 -9.73
N GLU A 227 -3.62 -5.29 -9.44
CA GLU A 227 -4.49 -4.79 -8.38
C GLU A 227 -5.59 -3.92 -8.99
N TRP A 228 -6.81 -4.08 -8.48
CA TRP A 228 -7.93 -3.27 -8.91
C TRP A 228 -7.85 -1.88 -8.30
N TYR A 229 -8.14 -0.86 -9.12
CA TYR A 229 -8.19 0.52 -8.67
C TYR A 229 -9.40 1.25 -9.21
N ARG A 230 -9.77 2.36 -8.55
CA ARG A 230 -10.80 3.31 -8.97
C ARG A 230 -10.40 4.74 -8.62
N ILE A 231 -10.77 5.66 -9.52
CA ILE A 231 -10.76 7.11 -9.30
C ILE A 231 -12.17 7.61 -9.64
N ASP A 232 -12.85 8.25 -8.70
CA ASP A 232 -14.15 8.87 -8.97
C ASP A 232 -14.00 10.19 -9.74
N ALA A 233 -15.13 10.67 -10.30
CA ALA A 233 -15.13 11.89 -11.13
C ALA A 233 -14.71 13.15 -10.35
N ALA A 234 -15.08 13.24 -9.06
CA ALA A 234 -14.73 14.40 -8.23
C ALA A 234 -13.24 14.42 -7.91
N SER A 235 -12.66 13.26 -7.57
CA SER A 235 -11.21 13.11 -7.33
C SER A 235 -10.40 13.39 -8.58
N ALA A 236 -10.80 12.85 -9.74
CA ALA A 236 -10.12 13.12 -11.01
C ALA A 236 -10.17 14.61 -11.37
N ALA A 237 -11.32 15.27 -11.18
CA ALA A 237 -11.45 16.70 -11.42
C ALA A 237 -10.54 17.52 -10.49
N ALA A 238 -10.48 17.20 -9.19
CA ALA A 238 -9.63 17.90 -8.22
C ALA A 238 -8.14 17.73 -8.55
N ILE A 239 -7.71 16.51 -8.92
CA ILE A 239 -6.31 16.24 -9.33
C ILE A 239 -5.94 17.07 -10.56
N ASN A 240 -6.78 17.06 -11.58
CA ASN A 240 -6.53 17.80 -12.81
C ASN A 240 -6.58 19.31 -12.59
N GLU A 241 -7.42 19.80 -11.67
CA GLU A 241 -7.51 21.21 -11.26
C GLU A 241 -6.21 21.67 -10.59
N ALA A 242 -5.73 20.93 -9.57
CA ALA A 242 -4.46 21.23 -8.90
C ALA A 242 -3.32 21.34 -9.92
N ARG A 243 -3.22 20.38 -10.84
CA ARG A 243 -2.19 20.37 -11.88
C ARG A 243 -2.30 21.54 -12.86
N ARG A 244 -3.51 21.91 -13.30
CA ARG A 244 -3.72 23.08 -14.18
C ARG A 244 -3.25 24.39 -13.53
N HIS A 245 -3.36 24.49 -12.21
CA HIS A 245 -2.88 25.63 -11.44
C HIS A 245 -1.40 25.52 -11.01
N GLY A 246 -0.66 24.53 -11.50
CA GLY A 246 0.75 24.31 -11.16
C GLY A 246 0.98 23.94 -9.70
N LYS A 247 -0.04 23.36 -9.04
CA LYS A 247 0.02 22.90 -7.66
C LYS A 247 0.46 21.45 -7.58
N ARG A 248 1.10 21.06 -6.46
CA ARG A 248 1.62 19.71 -6.27
C ARG A 248 0.47 18.72 -6.00
N VAL A 249 0.59 17.56 -6.60
CA VAL A 249 -0.18 16.35 -6.24
C VAL A 249 0.69 15.51 -5.31
N VAL A 250 0.31 15.47 -4.04
CA VAL A 250 1.03 14.78 -2.96
C VAL A 250 0.39 13.44 -2.70
N ALA A 251 1.04 12.34 -3.06
CA ALA A 251 0.52 11.00 -2.87
C ALA A 251 0.81 10.47 -1.46
N VAL A 252 -0.20 9.94 -0.78
CA VAL A 252 -0.03 9.23 0.49
C VAL A 252 0.00 7.73 0.23
N GLY A 253 1.18 7.15 0.36
CA GLY A 253 1.49 5.75 0.10
C GLY A 253 1.80 5.46 -1.37
N THR A 254 2.64 4.46 -1.56
CA THR A 254 2.99 3.92 -2.89
C THR A 254 1.76 3.40 -3.66
N THR A 255 0.69 3.02 -2.96
CA THR A 255 -0.59 2.63 -3.55
C THR A 255 -1.26 3.79 -4.28
N SER A 256 -1.33 4.98 -3.67
CA SER A 256 -1.85 6.19 -4.31
C SER A 256 -0.99 6.59 -5.51
N VAL A 257 0.34 6.49 -5.40
CA VAL A 257 1.26 6.70 -6.53
C VAL A 257 0.90 5.79 -7.70
N ARG A 258 0.74 4.47 -7.43
CA ARG A 258 0.45 3.51 -8.49
C ARG A 258 -0.90 3.75 -9.17
N VAL A 259 -1.93 4.16 -8.42
CA VAL A 259 -3.22 4.54 -9.02
C VAL A 259 -3.06 5.75 -9.92
N LEU A 260 -2.47 6.82 -9.41
CA LEU A 260 -2.30 8.07 -10.13
C LEU A 260 -1.51 7.87 -11.43
N GLU A 261 -0.39 7.19 -11.34
CA GLU A 261 0.47 6.93 -12.50
C GLU A 261 -0.11 5.90 -13.48
N SER A 262 -0.97 4.97 -13.02
CA SER A 262 -1.67 4.03 -13.91
C SER A 262 -2.83 4.68 -14.67
N ALA A 263 -3.49 5.66 -14.06
CA ALA A 263 -4.59 6.40 -14.67
C ALA A 263 -4.12 7.62 -15.45
N ALA A 264 -2.81 7.91 -15.46
CA ALA A 264 -2.23 9.08 -16.08
C ALA A 264 -2.25 8.96 -17.63
N THR A 265 -2.70 10.04 -18.27
CA THR A 265 -2.57 10.25 -19.73
C THR A 265 -2.27 11.73 -19.95
N ASP A 266 -1.18 12.03 -20.63
CA ASP A 266 -0.76 13.40 -20.93
C ASP A 266 -0.81 14.32 -19.69
N ARG A 267 -0.26 13.83 -18.57
CA ARG A 267 -0.18 14.54 -17.28
C ARG A 267 -1.54 14.85 -16.64
N SER A 268 -2.60 14.22 -17.05
CA SER A 268 -3.93 14.26 -16.44
C SER A 268 -4.38 12.87 -16.01
N VAL A 269 -5.41 12.77 -15.17
CA VAL A 269 -6.02 11.50 -14.81
C VAL A 269 -7.48 11.46 -15.27
N ALA A 270 -7.92 10.28 -15.71
CA ALA A 270 -9.32 10.02 -16.03
C ALA A 270 -10.02 9.37 -14.85
N ALA A 271 -11.30 9.74 -14.62
CA ALA A 271 -12.17 8.97 -13.74
C ALA A 271 -12.45 7.59 -14.35
N GLY A 272 -12.53 6.57 -13.52
CA GLY A 272 -12.80 5.21 -13.95
C GLY A 272 -12.24 4.17 -12.99
N GLU A 273 -12.37 2.93 -13.38
CA GLU A 273 -11.82 1.79 -12.67
C GLU A 273 -11.05 0.87 -13.61
N GLY A 274 -10.15 0.09 -13.06
CA GLY A 274 -9.33 -0.79 -13.87
C GLY A 274 -8.39 -1.67 -13.04
N TRP A 275 -7.47 -2.32 -13.74
CA TRP A 275 -6.47 -3.19 -13.14
C TRP A 275 -5.07 -2.66 -13.46
N THR A 276 -4.29 -2.40 -12.43
CA THR A 276 -2.90 -1.96 -12.59
C THR A 276 -1.92 -3.09 -12.26
N GLY A 277 -0.99 -3.33 -13.19
CA GLY A 277 0.24 -4.09 -13.00
C GLY A 277 1.46 -3.18 -13.13
N LEU A 278 1.30 -1.89 -12.88
CA LEU A 278 2.38 -0.92 -13.03
C LEU A 278 3.52 -1.20 -12.05
N PHE A 279 4.68 -1.51 -12.59
CA PHE A 279 5.92 -1.67 -11.88
C PHE A 279 6.84 -0.48 -12.14
N ILE A 280 6.99 0.36 -11.12
CA ILE A 280 7.82 1.58 -11.21
C ILE A 280 9.23 1.26 -10.73
N MET A 281 10.21 1.50 -11.60
CA MET A 281 11.64 1.32 -11.36
C MET A 281 12.43 2.58 -11.74
N PRO A 282 13.67 2.76 -11.28
CA PRO A 282 14.54 3.85 -11.73
C PRO A 282 14.59 3.98 -13.26
N GLY A 283 14.37 5.21 -13.73
CA GLY A 283 14.16 5.53 -15.14
C GLY A 283 12.70 5.80 -15.51
N TYR A 284 11.74 5.46 -14.64
CA TYR A 284 10.35 5.84 -14.80
C TYR A 284 10.17 7.36 -14.73
N ARG A 285 9.33 7.91 -15.58
CA ARG A 285 8.99 9.34 -15.61
C ARG A 285 7.60 9.54 -15.02
N PHE A 286 7.55 10.08 -13.81
CA PHE A 286 6.30 10.41 -13.13
C PHE A 286 5.53 11.47 -13.92
N GLN A 287 4.23 11.25 -14.10
CA GLN A 287 3.35 12.11 -14.87
C GLN A 287 2.48 13.00 -14.00
N VAL A 288 2.10 12.49 -12.82
CA VAL A 288 1.09 13.12 -11.96
C VAL A 288 1.62 13.43 -10.58
N VAL A 289 2.42 12.53 -9.99
CA VAL A 289 2.87 12.66 -8.60
C VAL A 289 4.06 13.60 -8.48
N ASP A 290 3.93 14.63 -7.65
CA ASP A 290 4.94 15.65 -7.42
C ASP A 290 5.65 15.49 -6.06
N ALA A 291 5.00 14.93 -5.04
CA ALA A 291 5.58 14.59 -3.75
C ALA A 291 4.89 13.35 -3.16
N MET A 292 5.52 12.68 -2.19
CA MET A 292 4.90 11.51 -1.54
C MET A 292 5.25 11.40 -0.06
N LEU A 293 4.24 10.94 0.72
CA LEU A 293 4.43 10.42 2.07
C LEU A 293 4.37 8.89 2.01
N THR A 294 5.36 8.18 2.52
CA THR A 294 5.40 6.72 2.46
C THR A 294 6.12 6.12 3.68
N ASN A 295 5.81 4.87 4.04
CA ASN A 295 6.60 4.13 5.04
C ASN A 295 7.98 3.74 4.48
N PHE A 296 8.88 3.30 5.36
CA PHE A 296 10.10 2.61 4.95
C PHE A 296 9.78 1.20 4.46
N HIS A 297 10.37 0.78 3.35
CA HIS A 297 10.04 -0.45 2.63
C HIS A 297 11.08 -1.55 2.83
N LEU A 298 10.70 -2.81 2.58
CA LEU A 298 11.59 -3.96 2.70
C LEU A 298 12.74 -3.88 1.68
N PRO A 299 13.91 -4.46 2.02
CA PRO A 299 15.00 -4.63 1.06
C PRO A 299 14.52 -5.47 -0.13
N LYS A 300 15.04 -5.17 -1.31
CA LYS A 300 14.75 -5.86 -2.58
C LYS A 300 13.25 -5.84 -2.96
N SER A 301 12.44 -4.94 -2.39
CA SER A 301 11.02 -4.86 -2.71
C SER A 301 10.72 -3.95 -3.90
N THR A 302 9.61 -4.22 -4.59
CA THR A 302 9.08 -3.36 -5.65
C THR A 302 8.82 -1.94 -5.16
N LEU A 303 8.49 -1.76 -3.88
CA LEU A 303 8.21 -0.47 -3.27
C LEU A 303 9.49 0.33 -3.01
N LEU A 304 10.58 -0.32 -2.61
CA LEU A 304 11.89 0.34 -2.51
C LEU A 304 12.39 0.80 -3.89
N MET A 305 12.11 0.01 -4.93
CA MET A 305 12.42 0.40 -6.32
C MET A 305 11.59 1.60 -6.77
N LEU A 306 10.31 1.69 -6.38
CA LEU A 306 9.44 2.82 -6.68
C LEU A 306 9.95 4.11 -6.04
N VAL A 307 10.25 4.12 -4.74
CA VAL A 307 10.77 5.33 -4.08
C VAL A 307 12.16 5.69 -4.60
N SER A 308 12.96 4.70 -4.98
CA SER A 308 14.24 4.89 -5.66
C SER A 308 14.11 5.50 -7.06
N ALA A 309 13.02 5.17 -7.78
CA ALA A 309 12.70 5.83 -9.06
C ALA A 309 12.32 7.30 -8.86
N PHE A 310 11.67 7.63 -7.73
CA PHE A 310 11.20 8.97 -7.43
C PHE A 310 12.33 9.92 -7.00
N ALA A 311 13.20 9.49 -6.09
CA ALA A 311 14.21 10.36 -5.47
C ALA A 311 15.66 10.02 -5.86
N GLY A 312 15.87 8.95 -6.63
CA GLY A 312 17.20 8.40 -6.92
C GLY A 312 17.63 7.35 -5.90
N ARG A 313 18.10 6.21 -6.40
CA ARG A 313 18.46 5.03 -5.57
C ARG A 313 19.45 5.39 -4.44
N ASP A 314 20.54 6.04 -4.79
CA ASP A 314 21.63 6.29 -3.83
C ASP A 314 21.19 7.24 -2.71
N ARG A 315 20.32 8.22 -3.02
CA ARG A 315 19.73 9.12 -2.02
C ARG A 315 18.75 8.38 -1.10
N ILE A 316 17.95 7.49 -1.66
CA ILE A 316 17.02 6.67 -0.86
C ILE A 316 17.80 5.74 0.07
N LEU A 317 18.83 5.06 -0.41
CA LEU A 317 19.65 4.18 0.44
C LEU A 317 20.38 4.96 1.53
N ALA A 318 20.95 6.14 1.21
CA ALA A 318 21.53 7.02 2.22
C ALA A 318 20.53 7.50 3.29
N ALA A 319 19.29 7.83 2.87
CA ALA A 319 18.22 8.19 3.80
C ALA A 319 17.77 7.00 4.68
N TYR A 320 17.82 5.77 4.15
CA TYR A 320 17.54 4.55 4.91
C TYR A 320 18.64 4.24 5.93
N ASP A 321 19.92 4.41 5.55
CA ASP A 321 21.06 4.30 6.47
C ASP A 321 20.94 5.33 7.62
N GLU A 322 20.56 6.57 7.29
CA GLU A 322 20.29 7.62 8.28
C GLU A 322 19.14 7.21 9.22
N ALA A 323 18.02 6.72 8.67
CA ALA A 323 16.87 6.29 9.45
C ALA A 323 17.23 5.11 10.39
N ILE A 324 18.07 4.18 9.95
CA ILE A 324 18.56 3.06 10.78
C ILE A 324 19.46 3.59 11.92
N ARG A 325 20.41 4.49 11.61
CA ARG A 325 21.31 5.11 12.60
C ARG A 325 20.52 5.86 13.67
N GLU A 326 19.49 6.59 13.26
CA GLU A 326 18.60 7.36 14.13
C GLU A 326 17.46 6.52 14.74
N ARG A 327 17.51 5.19 14.53
CA ARG A 327 16.57 4.22 15.10
C ARG A 327 15.10 4.53 14.78
N TYR A 328 14.81 4.89 13.53
CA TYR A 328 13.45 4.92 13.03
C TYR A 328 12.84 3.53 13.05
N ARG A 329 11.53 3.46 13.18
CA ARG A 329 10.76 2.23 13.10
C ARG A 329 10.37 1.97 11.66
N PHE A 330 10.49 0.73 11.22
CA PHE A 330 10.32 0.35 9.81
C PHE A 330 8.99 -0.38 9.56
N TYR A 331 8.56 -0.37 8.32
CA TYR A 331 7.43 -1.07 7.71
C TYR A 331 6.06 -0.53 8.16
N SER A 332 5.00 -1.39 8.10
CA SER A 332 3.58 -0.98 8.16
C SER A 332 3.17 -0.16 9.37
N PHE A 333 3.75 -0.43 10.55
CA PHE A 333 3.48 0.28 11.81
C PHE A 333 4.62 1.20 12.22
N GLY A 334 5.61 1.30 11.38
CA GLY A 334 6.78 2.13 11.61
C GLY A 334 6.53 3.61 11.36
N ASP A 335 7.62 4.32 11.26
CA ASP A 335 7.68 5.72 10.90
C ASP A 335 7.57 5.90 9.37
N CYS A 336 7.66 7.13 8.90
CA CYS A 336 7.49 7.41 7.47
C CYS A 336 8.56 8.35 6.94
N MET A 337 8.55 8.49 5.62
CA MET A 337 9.36 9.43 4.87
C MET A 337 8.44 10.34 4.06
N PHE A 338 8.68 11.64 4.09
CA PHE A 338 8.14 12.60 3.15
C PHE A 338 9.22 12.93 2.12
N ILE A 339 8.95 12.67 0.85
CA ILE A 339 9.87 12.92 -0.26
C ILE A 339 9.30 14.11 -1.02
N ASP A 340 9.94 15.26 -0.83
CA ASP A 340 9.54 16.48 -1.52
C ASP A 340 10.19 16.54 -2.90
N SER A 341 9.42 16.81 -3.90
CA SER A 341 9.91 17.02 -5.27
C SER A 341 9.96 18.50 -5.60
N PRO A 342 10.94 18.95 -6.38
CA PRO A 342 10.95 20.31 -6.88
C PRO A 342 9.68 20.57 -7.68
N HIS A 343 9.04 21.69 -7.41
CA HIS A 343 7.86 22.14 -8.13
C HIS A 343 8.10 22.05 -9.65
N PRO A 344 7.22 21.39 -10.44
CA PRO A 344 7.42 21.26 -11.89
C PRO A 344 7.30 22.58 -12.67
N ALA A 345 7.14 23.72 -12.02
CA ALA A 345 6.82 25.01 -12.62
C ALA A 345 7.98 25.72 -13.33
N LEU A 346 9.16 25.14 -13.44
CA LEU A 346 10.20 25.67 -14.33
C LEU A 346 10.46 24.68 -15.46
N PRO A 347 10.15 25.03 -16.71
CA PRO A 347 10.64 24.28 -17.85
C PRO A 347 12.16 24.27 -17.76
N GLN A 348 12.75 23.07 -17.70
CA GLN A 348 14.19 22.95 -17.90
C GLN A 348 14.49 23.60 -19.25
N ARG A 349 15.13 24.75 -19.25
CA ARG A 349 15.66 25.35 -20.47
C ARG A 349 16.57 24.31 -21.11
N GLY A 350 16.19 23.87 -22.32
CA GLY A 350 16.97 22.95 -23.09
C GLY A 350 18.43 23.41 -23.10
N ARG A 351 19.32 22.52 -22.70
CA ARG A 351 20.69 22.58 -23.18
C ARG A 351 20.59 22.18 -24.64
N GLU A 352 20.51 23.15 -25.51
CA GLU A 352 20.94 22.97 -26.89
C GLU A 352 22.41 22.55 -26.83
N ILE A 353 22.64 21.31 -27.24
CA ILE A 353 23.98 20.85 -27.56
C ILE A 353 24.29 21.41 -28.96
N LEU A 354 25.18 22.36 -29.00
CA LEU A 354 25.94 22.72 -30.22
C LEU A 354 26.97 21.65 -30.48
#